data_2cdbefe5be95f44c86c7fecf14142e99
#
_entry.id   2cdbefe5be95f44c86c7fecf14142e99
#
_cell.length_a   1.000
_cell.length_b   1.000
_cell.length_c   1.000
_cell.angle_alpha   90.00
_cell.angle_beta   90.00
_cell.angle_gamma   90.00
#
_symmetry.space_group_name_H-M   'P 1'
#
loop_
_entity.id
_entity.type
_entity.pdbx_description
1 polymer ?
#
loop_
_entity_poly.entity_id
_entity_poly.type
_entity_poly.pdbx_seq_one_letter_code
_entity_poly.pdbx_strand_id
1 'polypeptide(L)'
;MPITTALTTEIQRVSILDEHGQFDETLGKDLIPNDDLIKLYEEMSLCRKLDEVAFKLQRSGRMGTYPQNMGQEANSLGAAYVLNQDDWLVTCYRENCGLFHRGLPPEQILLHWMGDERGNNIAPDLCITPIAVPIGTQMLHATGLAWASKYRGEKRIACTFFGDGATSEGDFHEAMNFAANLDIPVVFFCQNNHWAISVPGRIQCSAPTVAQRAIAYGMDTIQCDGNDIFA
;
A
#
# COMPACT_ATOMS: atom_id res chain seq x y z
N MET A 1 -41.16 -19.43 -11.61
CA MET A 1 -40.29 -18.40 -12.21
C MET A 1 -38.91 -18.99 -12.41
N PRO A 2 -38.23 -18.74 -13.53
CA PRO A 2 -36.89 -19.26 -13.72
C PRO A 2 -35.91 -18.59 -12.73
N ILE A 3 -34.97 -19.38 -12.19
CA ILE A 3 -33.83 -18.89 -11.43
C ILE A 3 -32.77 -18.47 -12.44
N THR A 4 -32.28 -17.23 -12.33
CA THR A 4 -31.22 -16.70 -13.19
C THR A 4 -30.04 -16.23 -12.34
N THR A 5 -28.83 -16.28 -12.90
CA THR A 5 -27.63 -15.74 -12.24
C THR A 5 -27.62 -14.22 -12.43
N ALA A 6 -27.57 -13.47 -11.32
CA ALA A 6 -27.54 -12.01 -11.35
C ALA A 6 -26.10 -11.46 -11.57
N LEU A 7 -25.10 -12.16 -11.05
CA LEU A 7 -23.70 -11.75 -11.14
C LEU A 7 -22.78 -12.98 -11.09
N THR A 8 -21.78 -13.00 -11.95
CA THR A 8 -20.63 -13.92 -11.87
C THR A 8 -19.37 -13.08 -11.89
N THR A 9 -18.46 -13.32 -10.95
CA THR A 9 -17.19 -12.56 -10.83
C THR A 9 -16.01 -13.52 -10.69
N GLU A 10 -14.88 -13.08 -11.23
CA GLU A 10 -13.58 -13.76 -11.08
C GLU A 10 -12.58 -12.77 -10.51
N ILE A 11 -11.68 -13.25 -9.65
CA ILE A 11 -10.57 -12.48 -9.12
C ILE A 11 -9.28 -13.13 -9.62
N GLN A 12 -8.53 -12.39 -10.41
CA GLN A 12 -7.25 -12.86 -10.91
C GLN A 12 -6.19 -12.75 -9.81
N ARG A 13 -5.27 -13.73 -9.80
CA ARG A 13 -4.05 -13.68 -8.99
C ARG A 13 -2.85 -13.64 -9.92
N VAL A 14 -1.95 -12.69 -9.68
CA VAL A 14 -0.72 -12.48 -10.45
C VAL A 14 0.48 -12.79 -9.58
N SER A 15 1.39 -13.60 -10.13
CA SER A 15 2.74 -13.84 -9.63
C SER A 15 3.62 -13.98 -10.87
N ILE A 16 4.74 -13.29 -10.92
CA ILE A 16 5.66 -13.22 -12.07
C ILE A 16 7.02 -13.81 -11.68
N LEU A 17 7.49 -13.50 -10.47
CA LEU A 17 8.71 -14.04 -9.90
C LEU A 17 8.40 -14.75 -8.58
N ASP A 18 8.73 -16.04 -8.48
CA ASP A 18 8.51 -16.81 -7.27
C ASP A 18 9.75 -16.84 -6.34
N GLU A 19 9.59 -17.44 -5.16
CA GLU A 19 10.65 -17.58 -4.15
C GLU A 19 11.81 -18.51 -4.56
N HIS A 20 11.66 -19.23 -5.68
CA HIS A 20 12.67 -20.11 -6.25
C HIS A 20 13.43 -19.47 -7.43
N GLY A 21 13.08 -18.22 -7.76
CA GLY A 21 13.63 -17.50 -8.89
C GLY A 21 13.05 -17.91 -10.24
N GLN A 22 11.90 -18.59 -10.26
CA GLN A 22 11.18 -18.88 -11.50
C GLN A 22 10.48 -17.59 -11.96
N PHE A 23 10.79 -17.17 -13.18
CA PHE A 23 10.28 -15.94 -13.77
C PHE A 23 9.37 -16.22 -14.97
N ASP A 24 8.19 -15.64 -14.96
CA ASP A 24 7.27 -15.70 -16.10
C ASP A 24 7.68 -14.70 -17.18
N GLU A 25 8.38 -15.18 -18.19
CA GLU A 25 8.85 -14.39 -19.34
C GLU A 25 7.69 -13.75 -20.15
N THR A 26 6.50 -14.31 -20.09
CA THR A 26 5.35 -13.79 -20.86
C THR A 26 4.79 -12.52 -20.20
N LEU A 27 4.71 -12.52 -18.89
CA LEU A 27 4.16 -11.40 -18.11
C LEU A 27 5.22 -10.38 -17.70
N GLY A 28 6.43 -10.85 -17.38
CA GLY A 28 7.46 -10.02 -16.76
C GLY A 28 8.48 -9.41 -17.71
N LYS A 29 8.60 -9.92 -18.95
CA LYS A 29 9.59 -9.44 -19.90
C LYS A 29 9.39 -7.94 -20.19
N ASP A 30 10.46 -7.19 -20.09
CA ASP A 30 10.51 -5.76 -20.37
C ASP A 30 9.56 -4.89 -19.50
N LEU A 31 8.98 -5.46 -18.43
CA LEU A 31 8.09 -4.73 -17.52
C LEU A 31 8.83 -3.68 -16.70
N ILE A 32 10.03 -3.99 -16.23
CA ILE A 32 10.91 -3.09 -15.49
C ILE A 32 12.27 -3.07 -16.21
N PRO A 33 12.78 -1.89 -16.62
CA PRO A 33 14.12 -1.76 -17.16
C PRO A 33 15.20 -2.26 -16.18
N ASN A 34 16.26 -2.89 -16.68
CA ASN A 34 17.31 -3.47 -15.85
C ASN A 34 17.95 -2.45 -14.88
N ASP A 35 18.19 -1.22 -15.34
CA ASP A 35 18.78 -0.17 -14.50
C ASP A 35 17.85 0.25 -13.37
N ASP A 36 16.54 0.25 -13.61
CA ASP A 36 15.54 0.52 -12.56
C ASP A 36 15.41 -0.66 -11.61
N LEU A 37 15.47 -1.89 -12.12
CA LEU A 37 15.43 -3.10 -11.29
C LEU A 37 16.58 -3.13 -10.27
N ILE A 38 17.79 -2.70 -10.67
CA ILE A 38 18.93 -2.58 -9.76
C ILE A 38 18.64 -1.55 -8.66
N LYS A 39 18.11 -0.38 -9.02
CA LYS A 39 17.74 0.67 -8.05
C LYS A 39 16.66 0.20 -7.08
N LEU A 40 15.61 -0.45 -7.58
CA LEU A 40 14.55 -1.00 -6.76
C LEU A 40 15.09 -2.04 -5.76
N TYR A 41 16.02 -2.88 -6.18
CA TYR A 41 16.69 -3.82 -5.28
C TYR A 41 17.53 -3.13 -4.21
N GLU A 42 18.26 -2.07 -4.59
CA GLU A 42 19.03 -1.25 -3.64
C GLU A 42 18.12 -0.58 -2.62
N GLU A 43 16.98 -0.04 -3.04
CA GLU A 43 15.99 0.60 -2.15
C GLU A 43 15.33 -0.41 -1.21
N MET A 44 14.98 -1.61 -1.67
CA MET A 44 14.48 -2.69 -0.80
C MET A 44 15.54 -3.10 0.24
N SER A 45 16.80 -3.19 -0.18
CA SER A 45 17.93 -3.53 0.70
C SER A 45 18.17 -2.43 1.75
N LEU A 46 18.06 -1.17 1.36
CA LEU A 46 18.14 -0.02 2.27
C LEU A 46 16.99 -0.05 3.29
N CYS A 47 15.76 -0.28 2.83
CA CYS A 47 14.58 -0.39 3.69
C CYS A 47 14.74 -1.51 4.72
N ARG A 48 15.21 -2.70 4.31
CA ARG A 48 15.54 -3.80 5.20
C ARG A 48 16.59 -3.41 6.22
N LYS A 49 17.63 -2.69 5.80
CA LYS A 49 18.69 -2.24 6.69
C LYS A 49 18.20 -1.21 7.70
N LEU A 50 17.34 -0.28 7.27
CA LEU A 50 16.72 0.68 8.18
C LEU A 50 15.88 -0.04 9.23
N ASP A 51 15.08 -1.02 8.83
CA ASP A 51 14.25 -1.83 9.73
C ASP A 51 15.07 -2.49 10.84
N GLU A 52 16.22 -3.10 10.48
CA GLU A 52 17.13 -3.70 11.45
C GLU A 52 17.67 -2.67 12.47
N VAL A 53 18.01 -1.47 12.00
CA VAL A 53 18.53 -0.38 12.85
C VAL A 53 17.42 0.15 13.74
N ALA A 54 16.24 0.47 13.16
CA ALA A 54 15.10 0.98 13.89
C ALA A 54 14.61 0.02 14.99
N PHE A 55 14.58 -1.27 14.69
CA PHE A 55 14.25 -2.31 15.68
C PHE A 55 15.24 -2.33 16.86
N LYS A 56 16.55 -2.20 16.59
CA LYS A 56 17.56 -2.10 17.65
C LYS A 56 17.41 -0.82 18.49
N LEU A 57 17.08 0.31 17.85
CA LEU A 57 16.80 1.58 18.55
C LEU A 57 15.56 1.46 19.44
N GLN A 58 14.50 0.85 18.95
CA GLN A 58 13.29 0.60 19.72
C GLN A 58 13.57 -0.32 20.91
N ARG A 59 14.29 -1.44 20.71
CA ARG A 59 14.64 -2.39 21.77
C ARG A 59 15.55 -1.79 22.84
N SER A 60 16.36 -0.80 22.49
CA SER A 60 17.23 -0.07 23.43
C SER A 60 16.54 1.11 24.13
N GLY A 61 15.24 1.32 23.91
CA GLY A 61 14.46 2.41 24.50
C GLY A 61 14.77 3.80 23.91
N ARG A 62 15.47 3.87 22.78
CA ARG A 62 15.77 5.12 22.09
C ARG A 62 14.65 5.55 21.13
N MET A 63 13.67 4.70 20.91
CA MET A 63 12.50 4.93 20.09
C MET A 63 11.29 4.33 20.80
N GLY A 64 10.14 5.00 20.76
CA GLY A 64 8.94 4.59 21.49
C GLY A 64 8.31 3.32 20.93
N THR A 65 8.03 3.33 19.64
CA THR A 65 7.49 2.18 18.89
C THR A 65 8.07 2.17 17.48
N TYR A 66 8.02 1.03 16.83
CA TYR A 66 8.39 0.92 15.41
C TYR A 66 7.71 -0.31 14.77
N PRO A 67 6.81 -0.12 13.82
CA PRO A 67 6.23 -1.20 13.03
C PRO A 67 7.19 -1.58 11.89
N GLN A 68 7.73 -2.79 11.94
CA GLN A 68 8.66 -3.27 10.92
C GLN A 68 8.01 -3.40 9.54
N ASN A 69 8.79 -3.14 8.49
CA ASN A 69 8.43 -3.33 7.09
C ASN A 69 8.98 -4.66 6.52
N MET A 70 9.81 -5.36 7.29
CA MET A 70 10.48 -6.59 6.88
C MET A 70 9.51 -7.59 6.25
N GLY A 71 9.78 -8.00 5.00
CA GLY A 71 8.95 -8.89 4.21
C GLY A 71 7.80 -8.19 3.45
N GLN A 72 7.75 -6.86 3.44
CA GLN A 72 6.73 -6.07 2.75
C GLN A 72 7.36 -4.96 1.88
N GLU A 73 8.65 -5.03 1.60
CA GLU A 73 9.38 -3.97 0.90
C GLU A 73 8.87 -3.76 -0.52
N ALA A 74 8.61 -4.85 -1.25
CA ALA A 74 8.15 -4.79 -2.64
C ALA A 74 6.76 -4.16 -2.79
N ASN A 75 5.87 -4.30 -1.81
CA ASN A 75 4.50 -3.78 -1.85
C ASN A 75 4.44 -2.28 -2.14
N SER A 76 4.98 -1.49 -1.21
CA SER A 76 4.91 -0.04 -1.30
C SER A 76 5.86 0.52 -2.34
N LEU A 77 6.98 -0.17 -2.59
CA LEU A 77 7.95 0.21 -3.61
C LEU A 77 7.37 0.08 -5.02
N GLY A 78 6.80 -1.09 -5.35
CA GLY A 78 6.21 -1.32 -6.67
C GLY A 78 5.08 -0.35 -6.97
N ALA A 79 4.21 -0.07 -6.00
CA ALA A 79 3.18 0.94 -6.16
C ALA A 79 3.77 2.35 -6.36
N ALA A 80 4.78 2.74 -5.56
CA ALA A 80 5.41 4.06 -5.67
C ALA A 80 6.17 4.25 -7.00
N TYR A 81 6.77 3.18 -7.52
CA TYR A 81 7.51 3.19 -8.79
C TYR A 81 6.63 3.53 -10.00
N VAL A 82 5.38 3.04 -10.02
CA VAL A 82 4.47 3.28 -11.15
C VAL A 82 3.67 4.57 -11.04
N LEU A 83 3.66 5.21 -9.87
CA LEU A 83 2.98 6.50 -9.67
C LEU A 83 3.78 7.65 -10.30
N ASN A 84 3.06 8.61 -10.89
CA ASN A 84 3.69 9.86 -11.29
C ASN A 84 4.12 10.68 -10.07
N GLN A 85 5.08 11.61 -10.27
CA GLN A 85 5.62 12.40 -9.17
C GLN A 85 4.57 13.27 -8.47
N ASP A 86 3.53 13.69 -9.17
CA ASP A 86 2.44 14.51 -8.65
C ASP A 86 1.24 13.69 -8.13
N ASP A 87 1.23 12.37 -8.27
CA ASP A 87 0.23 11.50 -7.65
C ASP A 87 0.42 11.43 -6.13
N TRP A 88 -0.67 11.26 -5.39
CA TRP A 88 -0.64 11.19 -3.94
C TRP A 88 -0.29 9.79 -3.43
N LEU A 89 0.74 9.70 -2.59
CA LEU A 89 1.06 8.53 -1.79
C LEU A 89 0.49 8.73 -0.38
N VAL A 90 -0.58 7.98 -0.05
CA VAL A 90 -1.30 8.13 1.22
C VAL A 90 -1.03 6.91 2.09
N THR A 91 -0.10 7.07 3.04
CA THR A 91 0.46 5.96 3.79
C THR A 91 -0.31 5.65 5.07
N CYS A 92 -0.21 4.39 5.50
CA CYS A 92 -0.51 3.96 6.86
C CYS A 92 0.76 4.10 7.71
N TYR A 93 1.54 3.03 7.87
CA TYR A 93 2.77 3.06 8.67
C TYR A 93 3.82 1.99 8.29
N ARG A 94 3.60 1.22 7.23
CA ARG A 94 4.54 0.20 6.75
C ARG A 94 4.94 0.39 5.28
N GLU A 95 4.99 1.63 4.83
CA GLU A 95 5.29 1.97 3.44
C GLU A 95 6.65 2.66 3.28
N ASN A 96 7.59 2.40 4.20
CA ASN A 96 8.89 3.07 4.24
C ASN A 96 9.63 2.98 2.90
N CYS A 97 9.55 1.83 2.22
CA CYS A 97 10.22 1.64 0.94
C CYS A 97 9.65 2.56 -0.16
N GLY A 98 8.32 2.66 -0.23
CA GLY A 98 7.65 3.62 -1.12
C GLY A 98 7.93 5.08 -0.77
N LEU A 99 8.06 5.40 0.53
CA LEU A 99 8.42 6.73 0.99
C LEU A 99 9.84 7.11 0.55
N PHE A 100 10.81 6.17 0.64
CA PHE A 100 12.18 6.39 0.15
C PHE A 100 12.21 6.65 -1.33
N HIS A 101 11.50 5.83 -2.10
CA HIS A 101 11.40 5.98 -3.55
C HIS A 101 10.88 7.37 -3.95
N ARG A 102 9.95 7.90 -3.17
CA ARG A 102 9.39 9.26 -3.36
C ARG A 102 10.32 10.37 -2.88
N GLY A 103 11.46 10.05 -2.28
CA GLY A 103 12.48 10.99 -1.84
C GLY A 103 12.37 11.42 -0.37
N LEU A 104 11.55 10.76 0.45
CA LEU A 104 11.53 11.03 1.89
C LEU A 104 12.79 10.47 2.54
N PRO A 105 13.62 11.30 3.22
CA PRO A 105 14.84 10.83 3.86
C PRO A 105 14.56 9.82 4.98
N PRO A 106 15.36 8.73 5.11
CA PRO A 106 15.22 7.74 6.18
C PRO A 106 15.18 8.32 7.60
N GLU A 107 15.97 9.35 7.85
CA GLU A 107 16.01 10.05 9.15
C GLU A 107 14.69 10.72 9.52
N GLN A 108 13.88 11.19 8.56
CA GLN A 108 12.56 11.72 8.86
C GLN A 108 11.61 10.66 9.39
N ILE A 109 11.68 9.44 8.86
CA ILE A 109 10.90 8.31 9.36
C ILE A 109 11.32 7.95 10.79
N LEU A 110 12.63 7.93 11.05
CA LEU A 110 13.13 7.67 12.42
C LEU A 110 12.69 8.76 13.39
N LEU A 111 12.76 10.04 13.01
CA LEU A 111 12.29 11.17 13.82
C LEU A 111 10.80 11.02 14.15
N HIS A 112 9.96 10.68 13.16
CA HIS A 112 8.53 10.43 13.40
C HIS A 112 8.32 9.39 14.51
N TRP A 113 8.97 8.22 14.43
CA TRP A 113 8.84 7.15 15.41
C TRP A 113 9.52 7.44 16.76
N MET A 114 10.40 8.43 16.82
CA MET A 114 10.96 8.98 18.05
C MET A 114 10.03 10.00 18.71
N GLY A 115 8.92 10.39 18.08
CA GLY A 115 7.99 11.41 18.56
C GLY A 115 8.46 12.83 18.29
N ASP A 116 9.37 13.03 17.35
CA ASP A 116 9.87 14.36 16.96
C ASP A 116 9.02 14.90 15.79
N GLU A 117 8.38 16.05 15.99
CA GLU A 117 7.49 16.66 14.99
C GLU A 117 8.20 17.00 13.67
N ARG A 118 9.53 17.16 13.68
CA ARG A 118 10.32 17.37 12.46
C ARG A 118 10.21 16.20 11.48
N GLY A 119 9.91 15.00 11.98
CA GLY A 119 9.64 13.82 11.16
C GLY A 119 8.40 13.97 10.28
N ASN A 120 7.47 14.85 10.62
CA ASN A 120 6.26 15.13 9.84
C ASN A 120 6.38 16.36 8.91
N ASN A 121 7.54 17.00 8.88
CA ASN A 121 7.79 18.13 7.98
C ASN A 121 8.14 17.63 6.56
N ILE A 122 7.15 17.03 5.90
CA ILE A 122 7.28 16.48 4.56
C ILE A 122 7.18 17.61 3.53
N ALA A 123 8.13 17.66 2.59
CA ALA A 123 8.10 18.65 1.53
C ALA A 123 6.85 18.45 0.64
N PRO A 124 6.07 19.52 0.37
CA PRO A 124 4.77 19.41 -0.32
C PRO A 124 4.87 18.81 -1.74
N ASP A 125 5.99 18.99 -2.41
CA ASP A 125 6.26 18.48 -3.76
C ASP A 125 6.44 16.96 -3.82
N LEU A 126 6.67 16.30 -2.69
CA LEU A 126 6.71 14.84 -2.62
C LEU A 126 5.32 14.20 -2.74
N CYS A 127 4.25 14.96 -2.55
CA CYS A 127 2.87 14.46 -2.58
C CYS A 127 2.64 13.24 -1.68
N ILE A 128 3.22 13.27 -0.49
CA ILE A 128 3.11 12.25 0.56
C ILE A 128 2.31 12.85 1.72
N THR A 129 1.35 12.09 2.26
CA THR A 129 0.69 12.47 3.52
C THR A 129 1.53 12.04 4.73
N PRO A 130 1.41 12.70 5.88
CA PRO A 130 2.00 12.20 7.12
C PRO A 130 1.56 10.78 7.43
N ILE A 131 2.43 10.01 8.09
CA ILE A 131 2.14 8.64 8.53
C ILE A 131 0.89 8.64 9.41
N ALA A 132 -0.13 7.84 9.04
CA ALA A 132 -1.39 7.72 9.75
C ALA A 132 -1.47 6.37 10.48
N VAL A 133 -1.29 6.38 11.81
CA VAL A 133 -1.39 5.18 12.66
C VAL A 133 -2.82 4.73 12.89
N PRO A 134 -3.84 5.61 13.04
CA PRO A 134 -5.23 5.18 13.17
C PRO A 134 -5.70 4.39 11.95
N ILE A 135 -6.12 3.15 12.20
CA ILE A 135 -6.47 2.19 11.16
C ILE A 135 -7.68 2.66 10.36
N GLY A 136 -7.57 2.67 9.02
CA GLY A 136 -8.67 3.03 8.12
C GLY A 136 -8.70 4.50 7.69
N THR A 137 -8.25 5.42 8.53
CA THR A 137 -8.34 6.88 8.30
C THR A 137 -7.73 7.34 6.98
N GLN A 138 -6.60 6.76 6.57
CA GLN A 138 -5.90 7.13 5.34
C GLN A 138 -6.73 6.89 4.06
N MET A 139 -7.65 5.95 4.08
CA MET A 139 -8.48 5.64 2.92
C MET A 139 -9.46 6.77 2.60
N LEU A 140 -10.08 7.37 3.63
CA LEU A 140 -10.95 8.54 3.47
C LEU A 140 -10.16 9.76 2.98
N HIS A 141 -8.93 9.97 3.49
CA HIS A 141 -8.06 11.06 3.05
C HIS A 141 -7.66 10.89 1.58
N ALA A 142 -7.27 9.67 1.16
CA ALA A 142 -6.93 9.38 -0.23
C ALA A 142 -8.11 9.65 -1.17
N THR A 143 -9.29 9.18 -0.78
CA THR A 143 -10.53 9.42 -1.53
C THR A 143 -10.80 10.91 -1.68
N GLY A 144 -10.65 11.69 -0.59
CA GLY A 144 -10.83 13.15 -0.61
C GLY A 144 -9.81 13.87 -1.51
N LEU A 145 -8.53 13.49 -1.45
CA LEU A 145 -7.47 14.06 -2.28
C LEU A 145 -7.70 13.77 -3.77
N ALA A 146 -7.98 12.51 -4.11
CA ALA A 146 -8.27 12.12 -5.49
C ALA A 146 -9.57 12.78 -6.01
N TRP A 147 -10.59 12.92 -5.16
CA TRP A 147 -11.80 13.64 -5.52
C TRP A 147 -11.55 15.13 -5.79
N ALA A 148 -10.74 15.78 -4.96
CA ALA A 148 -10.35 17.17 -5.17
C ALA A 148 -9.61 17.34 -6.51
N SER A 149 -8.70 16.43 -6.86
CA SER A 149 -8.00 16.43 -8.15
C SER A 149 -8.98 16.26 -9.31
N LYS A 150 -9.89 15.29 -9.23
CA LYS A 150 -10.95 15.09 -10.23
C LYS A 150 -11.83 16.32 -10.40
N TYR A 151 -12.26 16.93 -9.29
CA TYR A 151 -13.09 18.13 -9.31
C TYR A 151 -12.40 19.33 -9.98
N ARG A 152 -11.07 19.43 -9.85
CA ARG A 152 -10.25 20.47 -10.49
C ARG A 152 -9.90 20.16 -11.93
N GLY A 153 -10.24 18.96 -12.44
CA GLY A 153 -9.84 18.50 -13.77
C GLY A 153 -8.36 18.13 -13.88
N GLU A 154 -7.69 17.87 -12.75
CA GLU A 154 -6.32 17.38 -12.69
C GLU A 154 -6.28 15.86 -12.99
N LYS A 155 -5.20 15.40 -13.63
CA LYS A 155 -5.00 13.97 -13.94
C LYS A 155 -4.27 13.20 -12.84
N ARG A 156 -4.31 13.69 -11.61
CA ARG A 156 -3.66 13.10 -10.46
C ARG A 156 -4.54 12.02 -9.85
N ILE A 157 -3.91 10.95 -9.39
CA ILE A 157 -4.56 9.90 -8.61
C ILE A 157 -4.06 9.90 -7.17
N ALA A 158 -4.70 9.12 -6.31
CA ALA A 158 -4.17 8.79 -5.00
C ALA A 158 -4.03 7.27 -4.86
N CYS A 159 -2.91 6.81 -4.30
CA CYS A 159 -2.73 5.43 -3.88
C CYS A 159 -2.66 5.39 -2.36
N THR A 160 -3.51 4.59 -1.74
CA THR A 160 -3.55 4.43 -0.27
C THR A 160 -3.28 3.00 0.14
N PHE A 161 -2.55 2.84 1.24
CA PHE A 161 -2.16 1.54 1.79
C PHE A 161 -2.88 1.24 3.10
N PHE A 162 -3.23 -0.02 3.29
CA PHE A 162 -3.86 -0.50 4.53
C PHE A 162 -3.67 -2.01 4.68
N GLY A 163 -3.65 -2.49 5.91
CA GLY A 163 -3.61 -3.93 6.19
C GLY A 163 -4.99 -4.58 6.05
N ASP A 164 -5.01 -5.90 5.96
CA ASP A 164 -6.27 -6.69 5.94
C ASP A 164 -7.18 -6.40 7.13
N GLY A 165 -6.62 -6.10 8.31
CA GLY A 165 -7.37 -5.69 9.49
C GLY A 165 -8.23 -4.44 9.28
N ALA A 166 -7.76 -3.48 8.51
CA ALA A 166 -8.48 -2.24 8.22
C ALA A 166 -9.79 -2.48 7.45
N THR A 167 -9.90 -3.59 6.76
CA THR A 167 -11.14 -3.95 6.03
C THR A 167 -12.33 -4.29 6.94
N SER A 168 -12.15 -4.28 8.25
CA SER A 168 -13.22 -4.42 9.24
C SER A 168 -13.65 -3.07 9.84
N GLU A 169 -12.95 -1.98 9.50
CA GLU A 169 -13.30 -0.64 9.93
C GLU A 169 -14.39 -0.03 9.05
N GLY A 170 -15.24 0.83 9.62
CA GLY A 170 -16.27 1.55 8.88
C GLY A 170 -15.70 2.42 7.76
N ASP A 171 -14.60 3.12 8.05
CA ASP A 171 -13.87 4.00 7.13
C ASP A 171 -13.51 3.31 5.81
N PHE A 172 -13.13 2.02 5.84
CA PHE A 172 -12.88 1.22 4.63
C PHE A 172 -14.13 1.16 3.74
N HIS A 173 -15.26 0.80 4.32
CA HIS A 173 -16.51 0.62 3.58
C HIS A 173 -17.02 1.94 3.03
N GLU A 174 -16.91 3.01 3.81
CA GLU A 174 -17.33 4.35 3.42
C GLU A 174 -16.46 4.91 2.30
N ALA A 175 -15.12 4.79 2.42
CA ALA A 175 -14.18 5.26 1.42
C ALA A 175 -14.39 4.57 0.07
N MET A 176 -14.49 3.24 0.07
CA MET A 176 -14.69 2.46 -1.16
C MET A 176 -16.05 2.75 -1.81
N ASN A 177 -17.12 2.81 -1.02
CA ASN A 177 -18.45 3.12 -1.55
C ASN A 177 -18.51 4.53 -2.16
N PHE A 178 -17.89 5.50 -1.48
CA PHE A 178 -17.85 6.87 -1.97
C PHE A 178 -17.01 6.99 -3.25
N ALA A 179 -15.83 6.33 -3.26
CA ALA A 179 -14.95 6.32 -4.42
C ALA A 179 -15.61 5.69 -5.65
N ALA A 180 -16.27 4.54 -5.48
CA ALA A 180 -16.95 3.84 -6.55
C ALA A 180 -18.13 4.67 -7.13
N ASN A 181 -19.00 5.19 -6.25
CA ASN A 181 -20.20 5.95 -6.68
C ASN A 181 -19.86 7.24 -7.44
N LEU A 182 -18.73 7.87 -7.13
CA LEU A 182 -18.28 9.10 -7.76
C LEU A 182 -17.16 8.89 -8.78
N ASP A 183 -16.82 7.63 -9.08
CA ASP A 183 -15.75 7.27 -10.02
C ASP A 183 -14.47 8.09 -9.73
N ILE A 184 -14.00 8.02 -8.47
CA ILE A 184 -12.83 8.76 -7.98
C ILE A 184 -11.55 7.99 -8.34
N PRO A 185 -10.51 8.65 -8.88
CA PRO A 185 -9.28 8.00 -9.29
C PRO A 185 -8.38 7.68 -8.08
N VAL A 186 -8.75 6.65 -7.33
CA VAL A 186 -8.03 6.18 -6.14
C VAL A 186 -7.73 4.68 -6.24
N VAL A 187 -6.50 4.30 -5.88
CA VAL A 187 -6.07 2.91 -5.75
C VAL A 187 -6.06 2.52 -4.28
N PHE A 188 -6.82 1.50 -3.93
CA PHE A 188 -6.88 0.91 -2.60
C PHE A 188 -5.93 -0.30 -2.53
N PHE A 189 -4.76 -0.12 -1.95
CA PHE A 189 -3.70 -1.14 -1.90
C PHE A 189 -3.72 -1.88 -0.55
N CYS A 190 -4.33 -3.08 -0.54
CA CYS A 190 -4.42 -3.90 0.67
C CYS A 190 -3.17 -4.76 0.85
N GLN A 191 -2.40 -4.50 1.89
CA GLN A 191 -1.24 -5.30 2.31
C GLN A 191 -1.71 -6.42 3.24
N ASN A 192 -2.08 -7.57 2.67
CA ASN A 192 -2.62 -8.68 3.43
C ASN A 192 -1.50 -9.54 4.05
N ASN A 193 -1.17 -9.28 5.30
CA ASN A 193 -0.24 -10.10 6.08
C ASN A 193 -0.93 -11.19 6.92
N HIS A 194 -2.25 -11.38 6.74
CA HIS A 194 -3.09 -12.36 7.44
C HIS A 194 -3.22 -12.13 8.95
N TRP A 195 -2.91 -10.92 9.45
CA TRP A 195 -2.99 -10.59 10.87
C TRP A 195 -3.54 -9.18 11.10
N ALA A 196 -4.62 -9.09 11.85
CA ALA A 196 -5.14 -7.84 12.39
C ALA A 196 -4.64 -7.71 13.84
N ILE A 197 -3.46 -7.13 14.05
CA ILE A 197 -2.72 -7.06 15.33
C ILE A 197 -2.48 -8.48 15.90
N SER A 198 -3.42 -9.00 16.69
CA SER A 198 -3.39 -10.32 17.34
C SER A 198 -4.42 -11.31 16.79
N VAL A 199 -5.29 -10.86 15.89
CA VAL A 199 -6.36 -11.67 15.31
C VAL A 199 -5.91 -12.23 13.96
N PRO A 200 -5.82 -13.56 13.79
CA PRO A 200 -5.46 -14.14 12.50
C PRO A 200 -6.57 -13.93 11.47
N GLY A 201 -6.19 -13.72 10.21
CA GLY A 201 -7.09 -13.38 9.10
C GLY A 201 -8.26 -14.35 8.94
N ARG A 202 -8.07 -15.66 9.20
CA ARG A 202 -9.12 -16.68 9.16
C ARG A 202 -10.27 -16.47 10.18
N ILE A 203 -10.01 -15.71 11.25
CA ILE A 203 -11.03 -15.34 12.24
C ILE A 203 -11.63 -13.98 11.88
N GLN A 204 -10.82 -13.08 11.34
CA GLN A 204 -11.23 -11.72 10.99
C GLN A 204 -12.16 -11.68 9.77
N CYS A 205 -11.92 -12.54 8.76
CA CYS A 205 -12.66 -12.53 7.50
C CYS A 205 -12.99 -13.95 7.04
N SER A 206 -14.28 -14.23 6.82
CA SER A 206 -14.74 -15.53 6.30
C SER A 206 -14.67 -15.62 4.77
N ALA A 207 -14.43 -14.50 4.05
CA ALA A 207 -14.28 -14.53 2.60
C ALA A 207 -12.97 -15.23 2.21
N PRO A 208 -12.95 -16.04 1.14
CA PRO A 208 -11.74 -16.70 0.65
C PRO A 208 -10.61 -15.74 0.34
N THR A 209 -10.92 -14.51 -0.11
CA THR A 209 -9.96 -13.44 -0.34
C THR A 209 -10.53 -12.09 0.05
N VAL A 210 -9.68 -11.23 0.59
CA VAL A 210 -10.03 -9.83 0.95
C VAL A 210 -10.46 -9.04 -0.30
N ALA A 211 -9.89 -9.35 -1.47
CA ALA A 211 -10.20 -8.72 -2.74
C ALA A 211 -11.71 -8.80 -3.12
N GLN A 212 -12.45 -9.81 -2.61
CA GLN A 212 -13.90 -9.91 -2.81
C GLN A 212 -14.68 -8.68 -2.29
N ARG A 213 -14.13 -7.96 -1.32
CA ARG A 213 -14.80 -6.78 -0.76
C ARG A 213 -14.93 -5.65 -1.77
N ALA A 214 -14.00 -5.52 -2.71
CA ALA A 214 -14.05 -4.51 -3.77
C ALA A 214 -15.24 -4.75 -4.72
N ILE A 215 -15.55 -6.01 -5.00
CA ILE A 215 -16.66 -6.41 -5.87
C ILE A 215 -18.01 -5.91 -5.33
N ALA A 216 -18.17 -5.88 -3.99
CA ALA A 216 -19.40 -5.40 -3.37
C ALA A 216 -19.69 -3.92 -3.68
N TYR A 217 -18.67 -3.14 -4.05
CA TYR A 217 -18.78 -1.73 -4.44
C TYR A 217 -18.71 -1.52 -5.94
N GLY A 218 -18.61 -2.59 -6.75
CA GLY A 218 -18.49 -2.50 -8.19
C GLY A 218 -17.11 -2.00 -8.66
N MET A 219 -16.07 -2.17 -7.84
CA MET A 219 -14.70 -1.80 -8.17
C MET A 219 -13.95 -3.00 -8.77
N ASP A 220 -13.11 -2.73 -9.76
CA ASP A 220 -12.17 -3.72 -10.27
C ASP A 220 -11.17 -4.11 -9.17
N THR A 221 -10.78 -5.38 -9.18
CA THR A 221 -9.88 -5.92 -8.15
C THR A 221 -8.96 -6.99 -8.71
N ILE A 222 -7.75 -7.02 -8.21
CA ILE A 222 -6.74 -8.02 -8.54
C ILE A 222 -6.01 -8.42 -7.25
N GLN A 223 -5.51 -9.64 -7.20
CA GLN A 223 -4.63 -10.11 -6.14
C GLN A 223 -3.26 -10.37 -6.74
N CYS A 224 -2.20 -9.83 -6.13
CA CYS A 224 -0.83 -10.10 -6.53
C CYS A 224 0.00 -10.63 -5.37
N ASP A 225 1.12 -11.27 -5.68
CA ASP A 225 2.11 -11.63 -4.68
C ASP A 225 2.82 -10.36 -4.21
N GLY A 226 2.70 -10.05 -2.93
CA GLY A 226 3.26 -8.82 -2.36
C GLY A 226 4.77 -8.83 -2.12
N ASN A 227 5.44 -9.96 -2.35
CA ASN A 227 6.89 -10.07 -2.29
C ASN A 227 7.54 -10.05 -3.70
N ASP A 228 6.71 -10.08 -4.74
CA ASP A 228 7.11 -10.05 -6.14
C ASP A 228 6.99 -8.61 -6.66
N ILE A 229 8.14 -7.95 -6.87
CA ILE A 229 8.18 -6.56 -7.34
C ILE A 229 7.59 -6.41 -8.76
N PHE A 230 7.63 -7.45 -9.59
CA PHE A 230 7.04 -7.42 -10.92
C PHE A 230 5.51 -7.53 -10.87
N ALA A 231 4.97 -8.32 -9.96
CA ALA A 231 3.53 -8.47 -9.78
C ALA A 231 2.89 -7.27 -9.12
#